data_24fede5afb880483719903c7143f8b8e
#
_entry.id   24fede5afb880483719903c7143f8b8e
#
_cell.length_a   1.000
_cell.length_b   1.000
_cell.length_c   1.000
_cell.angle_alpha   90.00
_cell.angle_beta   90.00
_cell.angle_gamma   90.00
#
_symmetry.space_group_name_H-M   'P 1'
#
loop_
_entity.id
_entity.type
_entity.pdbx_description
1 polymer ?
#
loop_
_entity_poly.entity_id
_entity_poly.type
_entity_poly.pdbx_seq_one_letter_code
_entity_poly.pdbx_strand_id
1 'polypeptide(L)'
;MNTTDATRILETALICSQQPLPVRELRVLFQDELGADTIKTLLQDLQQQWAQRGVELVQVASGWRFQSRPEMRDYLDRLHPEKPPRYTRAALETLAIIAYRQPVTRGDIEDIRGVTVNSLVLKQLEDRGWVEVIGHRETVGRPSLFATTRQFLDDLGIHSLDQLPVSVSPEQQLSVLEGLEPLHDPAQAGLAMDEEKPAVPVEVESVELFELAQAGDPPDATVVAPDVAPPDEEILPPGSPA
;
A
#
# COMPACT_ATOMS: atom_id res chain seq x y z
N MET A 1 0.93 41.65 -10.14
CA MET A 1 2.03 40.64 -10.11
C MET A 1 2.42 40.29 -11.53
N ASN A 2 3.72 40.12 -11.83
CA ASN A 2 4.22 39.75 -13.15
C ASN A 2 4.07 38.21 -13.37
N THR A 3 3.82 37.79 -14.60
CA THR A 3 3.68 36.36 -14.98
C THR A 3 4.92 35.53 -14.59
N THR A 4 6.11 36.10 -14.78
CA THR A 4 7.37 35.45 -14.43
C THR A 4 7.48 35.20 -12.92
N ASP A 5 7.06 36.15 -12.10
CA ASP A 5 7.07 36.00 -10.64
C ASP A 5 6.05 34.95 -10.20
N ALA A 6 4.85 34.94 -10.83
CA ALA A 6 3.84 33.92 -10.55
C ALA A 6 4.34 32.50 -10.87
N THR A 7 5.00 32.33 -12.02
CA THR A 7 5.59 31.03 -12.41
C THR A 7 6.66 30.60 -11.41
N ARG A 8 7.54 31.50 -10.96
CA ARG A 8 8.57 31.18 -9.95
C ARG A 8 7.97 30.77 -8.60
N ILE A 9 6.89 31.42 -8.17
CA ILE A 9 6.19 31.06 -6.93
C ILE A 9 5.58 29.67 -7.05
N LEU A 10 4.90 29.37 -8.16
CA LEU A 10 4.33 28.02 -8.43
C LEU A 10 5.42 26.96 -8.47
N GLU A 11 6.51 27.20 -9.20
CA GLU A 11 7.65 26.30 -9.28
C GLU A 11 8.23 25.99 -7.89
N THR A 12 8.48 27.03 -7.10
CA THR A 12 9.02 26.88 -5.75
C THR A 12 8.09 26.10 -4.85
N ALA A 13 6.80 26.42 -4.85
CA ALA A 13 5.80 25.73 -4.03
C ALA A 13 5.71 24.24 -4.38
N LEU A 14 5.70 23.91 -5.68
CA LEU A 14 5.62 22.53 -6.16
C LEU A 14 6.89 21.71 -5.89
N ILE A 15 8.07 22.35 -5.96
CA ILE A 15 9.35 21.67 -5.62
C ILE A 15 9.45 21.40 -4.13
N CYS A 16 8.97 22.32 -3.29
CA CYS A 16 9.05 22.20 -1.83
C CYS A 16 7.92 21.33 -1.24
N SER A 17 6.88 21.04 -2.01
CA SER A 17 5.76 20.23 -1.55
C SER A 17 6.09 18.74 -1.57
N GLN A 18 5.73 18.02 -0.49
CA GLN A 18 5.81 16.56 -0.42
C GLN A 18 4.58 15.85 -0.99
N GLN A 19 3.48 16.59 -1.14
CA GLN A 19 2.21 16.05 -1.64
C GLN A 19 1.80 16.81 -2.92
N PRO A 20 1.06 16.17 -3.84
CA PRO A 20 0.52 16.86 -4.98
C PRO A 20 -0.38 18.03 -4.56
N LEU A 21 -0.22 19.18 -5.19
CA LEU A 21 -0.98 20.39 -4.87
C LEU A 21 -2.13 20.59 -5.87
N PRO A 22 -3.39 20.59 -5.43
CA PRO A 22 -4.52 20.92 -6.29
C PRO A 22 -4.54 22.41 -6.63
N VAL A 23 -5.10 22.77 -7.80
CA VAL A 23 -5.18 24.17 -8.25
C VAL A 23 -5.82 25.09 -7.21
N ARG A 24 -6.78 24.61 -6.42
CA ARG A 24 -7.41 25.40 -5.36
C ARG A 24 -6.41 25.85 -4.28
N GLU A 25 -5.44 25.01 -3.93
CA GLU A 25 -4.41 25.34 -2.94
C GLU A 25 -3.35 26.26 -3.55
N LEU A 26 -3.01 26.05 -4.82
CA LEU A 26 -2.11 26.95 -5.55
C LEU A 26 -2.68 28.38 -5.68
N ARG A 27 -4.01 28.55 -5.72
CA ARG A 27 -4.66 29.87 -5.70
C ARG A 27 -4.41 30.63 -4.41
N VAL A 28 -4.32 29.92 -3.28
CA VAL A 28 -4.07 30.53 -1.96
C VAL A 28 -2.73 31.27 -1.92
N LEU A 29 -1.72 30.79 -2.68
CA LEU A 29 -0.42 31.47 -2.81
C LEU A 29 -0.55 32.89 -3.35
N PHE A 30 -1.59 33.15 -4.09
CA PHE A 30 -1.87 34.43 -4.73
C PHE A 30 -3.07 35.16 -4.11
N GLN A 31 -3.46 34.80 -2.88
CA GLN A 31 -4.60 35.39 -2.17
C GLN A 31 -5.90 35.37 -3.01
N ASP A 32 -6.04 34.33 -3.86
CA ASP A 32 -7.13 34.15 -4.83
C ASP A 32 -7.24 35.24 -5.91
N GLU A 33 -6.24 36.11 -6.07
CA GLU A 33 -6.21 37.14 -7.14
C GLU A 33 -6.11 36.50 -8.53
N LEU A 34 -5.44 35.33 -8.65
CA LEU A 34 -5.34 34.63 -9.92
C LEU A 34 -6.47 33.61 -10.08
N GLY A 35 -7.12 33.64 -11.23
CA GLY A 35 -8.13 32.65 -11.59
C GLY A 35 -7.55 31.25 -11.78
N ALA A 36 -8.39 30.23 -11.59
CA ALA A 36 -7.97 28.83 -11.76
C ALA A 36 -7.41 28.55 -13.16
N ASP A 37 -7.98 29.15 -14.20
CA ASP A 37 -7.54 28.93 -15.59
C ASP A 37 -6.19 29.59 -15.86
N THR A 38 -5.94 30.75 -15.26
CA THR A 38 -4.61 31.42 -15.36
C THR A 38 -3.55 30.51 -14.73
N ILE A 39 -3.82 29.93 -13.53
CA ILE A 39 -2.88 29.01 -12.87
C ILE A 39 -2.64 27.77 -13.73
N LYS A 40 -3.70 27.19 -14.32
CA LYS A 40 -3.54 26.04 -15.22
C LYS A 40 -2.65 26.36 -16.42
N THR A 41 -2.82 27.55 -17.03
CA THR A 41 -1.97 28.00 -18.13
C THR A 41 -0.51 28.13 -17.68
N LEU A 42 -0.26 28.74 -16.51
CA LEU A 42 1.09 28.85 -15.95
C LEU A 42 1.73 27.50 -15.64
N LEU A 43 0.93 26.52 -15.18
CA LEU A 43 1.39 25.16 -14.94
C LEU A 43 1.74 24.42 -16.23
N GLN A 44 0.99 24.63 -17.30
CA GLN A 44 1.29 24.10 -18.65
C GLN A 44 2.57 24.71 -19.21
N ASP A 45 2.76 26.03 -19.06
CA ASP A 45 3.98 26.70 -19.47
C ASP A 45 5.19 26.17 -18.65
N LEU A 46 5.02 25.99 -17.36
CA LEU A 46 6.05 25.43 -16.49
C LEU A 46 6.38 23.98 -16.88
N GLN A 47 5.37 23.17 -17.20
CA GLN A 47 5.56 21.80 -17.69
C GLN A 47 6.41 21.77 -18.97
N GLN A 48 6.18 22.69 -19.89
CA GLN A 48 6.97 22.83 -21.12
C GLN A 48 8.41 23.27 -20.83
N GLN A 49 8.63 24.19 -19.88
CA GLN A 49 9.96 24.65 -19.49
C GLN A 49 10.80 23.51 -18.87
N TRP A 50 10.15 22.55 -18.22
CA TRP A 50 10.78 21.38 -17.61
C TRP A 50 10.85 20.16 -18.54
N ALA A 51 10.36 20.24 -19.77
CA ALA A 51 10.25 19.10 -20.69
C ALA A 51 11.58 18.40 -21.02
N GLN A 52 12.72 19.14 -20.97
CA GLN A 52 14.05 18.61 -21.29
C GLN A 52 14.92 18.36 -20.04
N ARG A 53 14.32 18.34 -18.84
CA ARG A 53 15.05 18.12 -17.60
C ARG A 53 14.83 16.69 -17.09
N GLY A 54 15.67 16.22 -16.15
CA GLY A 54 15.54 14.92 -15.51
C GLY A 54 14.34 14.80 -14.55
N VAL A 55 13.67 15.92 -14.27
CA VAL A 55 12.45 16.02 -13.47
C VAL A 55 11.36 16.59 -14.35
N GLU A 56 10.14 16.12 -14.20
CA GLU A 56 8.97 16.59 -14.95
C GLU A 56 7.85 17.02 -14.01
N LEU A 57 7.06 17.99 -14.45
CA LEU A 57 5.83 18.38 -13.77
C LEU A 57 4.66 17.59 -14.34
N VAL A 58 3.95 16.85 -13.49
CA VAL A 58 2.81 16.02 -13.90
C VAL A 58 1.55 16.40 -13.13
N GLN A 59 0.42 16.20 -13.78
CA GLN A 59 -0.88 16.26 -13.14
C GLN A 59 -1.31 14.83 -12.77
N VAL A 60 -1.58 14.60 -11.49
CA VAL A 60 -2.11 13.36 -10.95
C VAL A 60 -3.51 13.58 -10.38
N ALA A 61 -4.17 12.54 -9.85
CA ALA A 61 -5.56 12.62 -9.41
C ALA A 61 -5.79 13.67 -8.30
N SER A 62 -4.85 13.84 -7.38
CA SER A 62 -4.97 14.82 -6.28
C SER A 62 -4.45 16.22 -6.62
N GLY A 63 -3.64 16.39 -7.68
CA GLY A 63 -3.11 17.70 -8.03
C GLY A 63 -1.90 17.66 -8.96
N TRP A 64 -0.98 18.61 -8.77
CA TRP A 64 0.25 18.74 -9.54
C TRP A 64 1.45 18.46 -8.65
N ARG A 65 2.44 17.74 -9.20
CA ARG A 65 3.71 17.47 -8.52
C ARG A 65 4.86 17.38 -9.49
N PHE A 66 6.07 17.63 -9.00
CA PHE A 66 7.28 17.23 -9.69
C PHE A 66 7.62 15.78 -9.37
N GLN A 67 8.09 15.06 -10.37
CA GLN A 67 8.61 13.69 -10.23
C GLN A 67 9.83 13.48 -11.14
N SER A 68 10.68 12.52 -10.81
CA SER A 68 11.77 12.11 -11.69
C SER A 68 11.23 11.43 -12.93
N ARG A 69 11.86 11.68 -14.08
CA ARG A 69 11.52 10.94 -15.30
C ARG A 69 11.93 9.47 -15.19
N PRO A 70 11.19 8.56 -15.85
CA PRO A 70 11.51 7.12 -15.84
C PRO A 70 12.95 6.83 -16.26
N GLU A 71 13.51 7.60 -17.20
CA GLU A 71 14.89 7.42 -17.69
C GLU A 71 15.96 7.70 -16.61
N MET A 72 15.60 8.43 -15.54
CA MET A 72 16.49 8.72 -14.41
C MET A 72 16.51 7.62 -13.36
N ARG A 73 15.61 6.64 -13.44
CA ARG A 73 15.41 5.59 -12.45
C ARG A 73 16.70 4.82 -12.16
N ASP A 74 17.38 4.33 -13.20
CA ASP A 74 18.60 3.54 -13.04
C ASP A 74 19.72 4.26 -12.29
N TYR A 75 19.73 5.60 -12.35
CA TYR A 75 20.69 6.44 -11.62
C TYR A 75 20.26 6.64 -10.17
N LEU A 76 18.96 6.88 -9.95
CA LEU A 76 18.42 7.13 -8.61
C LEU A 76 18.42 5.87 -7.75
N ASP A 77 18.17 4.69 -8.34
CA ASP A 77 18.23 3.40 -7.65
C ASP A 77 19.62 3.08 -7.06
N ARG A 78 20.68 3.69 -7.64
CA ARG A 78 22.05 3.56 -7.08
C ARG A 78 22.24 4.35 -5.78
N LEU A 79 21.45 5.38 -5.54
CA LEU A 79 21.46 6.15 -4.30
C LEU A 79 20.74 5.41 -3.17
N HIS A 80 19.80 4.55 -3.52
CA HIS A 80 18.98 3.77 -2.59
C HIS A 80 19.06 2.28 -2.96
N PRO A 81 20.18 1.59 -2.58
CA PRO A 81 20.40 0.19 -2.96
C PRO A 81 19.43 -0.79 -2.28
N GLU A 82 18.73 -0.36 -1.24
CA GLU A 82 17.71 -1.16 -0.60
C GLU A 82 16.50 -1.28 -1.54
N LYS A 83 16.31 -2.49 -2.07
CA LYS A 83 15.14 -2.76 -2.91
C LYS A 83 13.89 -2.74 -2.05
N PRO A 84 12.90 -1.90 -2.40
CA PRO A 84 11.63 -1.92 -1.70
C PRO A 84 10.98 -3.31 -1.80
N PRO A 85 10.19 -3.73 -0.78
CA PRO A 85 9.51 -5.01 -0.81
C PRO A 85 8.61 -5.08 -2.05
N ARG A 86 8.78 -6.14 -2.85
CA ARG A 86 7.95 -6.36 -4.02
C ARG A 86 6.60 -6.94 -3.61
N TYR A 87 5.54 -6.47 -4.24
CA TYR A 87 4.23 -7.07 -4.09
C TYR A 87 4.21 -8.46 -4.72
N THR A 88 3.51 -9.39 -4.09
CA THR A 88 3.32 -10.72 -4.67
C THR A 88 2.46 -10.62 -5.93
N ARG A 89 2.63 -11.57 -6.85
CA ARG A 89 1.79 -11.67 -8.04
C ARG A 89 0.30 -11.70 -7.68
N ALA A 90 -0.06 -12.42 -6.62
CA ALA A 90 -1.42 -12.49 -6.11
C ALA A 90 -1.97 -11.11 -5.68
N ALA A 91 -1.14 -10.27 -5.05
CA ALA A 91 -1.54 -8.92 -4.67
C ALA A 91 -1.77 -8.02 -5.89
N LEU A 92 -0.88 -8.09 -6.89
CA LEU A 92 -1.01 -7.31 -8.13
C LEU A 92 -2.20 -7.77 -8.97
N GLU A 93 -2.48 -9.07 -9.08
CA GLU A 93 -3.68 -9.60 -9.74
C GLU A 93 -4.96 -9.12 -9.06
N THR A 94 -5.00 -9.16 -7.73
CA THR A 94 -6.15 -8.67 -6.96
C THR A 94 -6.35 -7.17 -7.17
N LEU A 95 -5.28 -6.39 -7.11
CA LEU A 95 -5.32 -4.95 -7.36
C LEU A 95 -5.78 -4.62 -8.79
N ALA A 96 -5.29 -5.37 -9.79
CA ALA A 96 -5.70 -5.21 -11.19
C ALA A 96 -7.22 -5.43 -11.34
N ILE A 97 -7.75 -6.51 -10.77
CA ILE A 97 -9.19 -6.78 -10.84
C ILE A 97 -9.99 -5.64 -10.21
N ILE A 98 -9.58 -5.16 -9.04
CA ILE A 98 -10.24 -4.03 -8.39
C ILE A 98 -10.18 -2.80 -9.30
N ALA A 99 -9.02 -2.44 -9.84
CA ALA A 99 -8.83 -1.25 -10.66
C ALA A 99 -9.67 -1.25 -11.94
N TYR A 100 -9.81 -2.41 -12.61
CA TYR A 100 -10.52 -2.51 -13.88
C TYR A 100 -12.01 -2.86 -13.77
N ARG A 101 -12.44 -3.39 -12.62
CA ARG A 101 -13.81 -3.93 -12.46
C ARG A 101 -14.61 -3.29 -11.33
N GLN A 102 -14.01 -2.37 -10.58
CA GLN A 102 -14.67 -1.72 -9.45
C GLN A 102 -16.05 -1.15 -9.80
N PRO A 103 -17.01 -1.20 -8.86
CA PRO A 103 -16.91 -1.78 -7.51
C PRO A 103 -17.04 -3.30 -7.50
N VAL A 104 -16.18 -4.01 -6.78
CA VAL A 104 -16.16 -5.48 -6.70
C VAL A 104 -16.18 -5.97 -5.26
N THR A 105 -16.77 -7.14 -5.05
CA THR A 105 -16.67 -7.86 -3.76
C THR A 105 -15.53 -8.85 -3.79
N ARG A 106 -15.16 -9.36 -2.60
CA ARG A 106 -14.18 -10.45 -2.50
C ARG A 106 -14.59 -11.67 -3.36
N GLY A 107 -15.87 -12.04 -3.34
CA GLY A 107 -16.38 -13.15 -4.18
C GLY A 107 -16.18 -12.90 -5.66
N ASP A 108 -16.49 -11.68 -6.15
CA ASP A 108 -16.27 -11.33 -7.56
C ASP A 108 -14.78 -11.45 -7.94
N ILE A 109 -13.86 -11.08 -7.03
CA ILE A 109 -12.42 -11.21 -7.28
C ILE A 109 -12.02 -12.68 -7.34
N GLU A 110 -12.53 -13.52 -6.42
CA GLU A 110 -12.28 -14.96 -6.38
C GLU A 110 -12.82 -15.66 -7.64
N ASP A 111 -14.01 -15.27 -8.10
CA ASP A 111 -14.62 -15.79 -9.33
C ASP A 111 -13.76 -15.47 -10.57
N ILE A 112 -13.21 -14.26 -10.66
CA ILE A 112 -12.36 -13.84 -11.79
C ILE A 112 -10.99 -14.53 -11.73
N ARG A 113 -10.40 -14.68 -10.54
CA ARG A 113 -9.09 -15.32 -10.37
C ARG A 113 -9.15 -16.85 -10.45
N GLY A 114 -10.31 -17.43 -10.17
CA GLY A 114 -10.48 -18.87 -10.03
C GLY A 114 -9.89 -19.49 -8.76
N VAL A 115 -9.38 -18.64 -7.84
CA VAL A 115 -8.77 -19.04 -6.56
C VAL A 115 -9.19 -18.11 -5.45
N THR A 116 -9.18 -18.60 -4.22
CA THR A 116 -9.53 -17.80 -3.04
C THR A 116 -8.54 -16.65 -2.82
N VAL A 117 -9.06 -15.51 -2.34
CA VAL A 117 -8.24 -14.34 -2.01
C VAL A 117 -7.87 -14.39 -0.52
N ASN A 118 -6.58 -14.35 -0.23
CA ASN A 118 -6.12 -14.22 1.14
C ASN A 118 -6.53 -12.84 1.71
N SER A 119 -7.15 -12.82 2.89
CA SER A 119 -7.56 -11.58 3.55
C SER A 119 -6.38 -10.64 3.83
N LEU A 120 -5.16 -11.17 4.01
CA LEU A 120 -3.94 -10.39 4.20
C LEU A 120 -3.60 -9.57 2.95
N VAL A 121 -3.89 -10.08 1.75
CA VAL A 121 -3.65 -9.35 0.48
C VAL A 121 -4.55 -8.12 0.42
N LEU A 122 -5.86 -8.26 0.69
CA LEU A 122 -6.77 -7.12 0.70
C LEU A 122 -6.36 -6.11 1.77
N LYS A 123 -6.04 -6.58 2.99
CA LYS A 123 -5.57 -5.73 4.07
C LYS A 123 -4.28 -4.98 3.69
N GLN A 124 -3.32 -5.64 3.05
CA GLN A 124 -2.09 -5.00 2.58
C GLN A 124 -2.37 -3.87 1.58
N LEU A 125 -3.33 -4.05 0.67
CA LEU A 125 -3.74 -3.02 -0.29
C LEU A 125 -4.50 -1.86 0.38
N GLU A 126 -5.33 -2.17 1.40
CA GLU A 126 -6.02 -1.16 2.22
C GLU A 126 -5.02 -0.37 3.08
N ASP A 127 -4.10 -1.05 3.77
CA ASP A 127 -3.07 -0.42 4.63
C ASP A 127 -2.14 0.50 3.80
N ARG A 128 -1.91 0.14 2.52
CA ARG A 128 -1.18 0.98 1.57
C ARG A 128 -2.00 2.19 1.12
N GLY A 129 -3.30 2.19 1.34
CA GLY A 129 -4.21 3.23 0.88
C GLY A 129 -4.51 3.16 -0.62
N TRP A 130 -4.30 2.02 -1.28
CA TRP A 130 -4.62 1.85 -2.69
C TRP A 130 -6.04 1.37 -2.94
N VAL A 131 -6.62 0.67 -1.96
CA VAL A 131 -7.97 0.12 -2.00
C VAL A 131 -8.74 0.57 -0.76
N GLU A 132 -10.03 0.81 -0.93
CA GLU A 132 -10.93 1.16 0.16
C GLU A 132 -12.26 0.45 0.02
N VAL A 133 -12.95 0.25 1.15
CA VAL A 133 -14.33 -0.23 1.18
C VAL A 133 -15.27 0.95 0.98
N ILE A 134 -15.96 0.99 -0.16
CA ILE A 134 -16.90 2.07 -0.50
C ILE A 134 -18.35 1.80 -0.07
N GLY A 135 -18.63 0.59 0.41
CA GLY A 135 -19.97 0.18 0.84
C GLY A 135 -20.11 -1.33 0.91
N HIS A 136 -21.35 -1.80 0.88
CA HIS A 136 -21.70 -3.22 0.90
C HIS A 136 -22.75 -3.51 -0.17
N ARG A 137 -22.69 -4.71 -0.76
CA ARG A 137 -23.72 -5.16 -1.70
C ARG A 137 -24.94 -5.64 -0.91
N GLU A 138 -26.14 -5.28 -1.37
CA GLU A 138 -27.40 -5.69 -0.75
C GLU A 138 -27.79 -7.13 -1.16
N THR A 139 -26.96 -8.09 -0.78
CA THR A 139 -27.15 -9.52 -0.98
C THR A 139 -26.92 -10.27 0.33
N VAL A 140 -27.29 -11.55 0.38
CA VAL A 140 -27.07 -12.40 1.54
C VAL A 140 -25.59 -12.35 1.94
N GLY A 141 -25.33 -12.10 3.24
CA GLY A 141 -23.96 -11.91 3.76
C GLY A 141 -23.42 -10.49 3.65
N ARG A 142 -24.10 -9.54 2.96
CA ARG A 142 -23.72 -8.13 2.81
C ARG A 142 -22.21 -7.93 2.57
N PRO A 143 -21.63 -8.51 1.50
CA PRO A 143 -20.20 -8.45 1.26
C PRO A 143 -19.75 -7.01 0.99
N SER A 144 -18.54 -6.66 1.48
CA SER A 144 -17.92 -5.36 1.25
C SER A 144 -17.61 -5.15 -0.23
N LEU A 145 -17.81 -3.92 -0.70
CA LEU A 145 -17.46 -3.46 -2.05
C LEU A 145 -16.16 -2.69 -2.01
N PHE A 146 -15.19 -3.13 -2.79
CA PHE A 146 -13.86 -2.56 -2.90
C PHE A 146 -13.73 -1.68 -4.13
N ALA A 147 -13.02 -0.57 -3.99
CA ALA A 147 -12.62 0.32 -5.08
C ALA A 147 -11.22 0.87 -4.83
N THR A 148 -10.59 1.40 -5.89
CA THR A 148 -9.30 2.08 -5.78
C THR A 148 -9.47 3.50 -5.28
N THR A 149 -8.45 4.01 -4.59
CA THR A 149 -8.40 5.35 -4.02
C THR A 149 -7.72 6.35 -4.97
N ARG A 150 -7.75 7.64 -4.60
CA ARG A 150 -6.95 8.66 -5.29
C ARG A 150 -5.45 8.43 -5.13
N GLN A 151 -5.01 7.93 -3.97
CA GLN A 151 -3.60 7.62 -3.73
C GLN A 151 -3.07 6.56 -4.70
N PHE A 152 -3.88 5.56 -5.05
CA PHE A 152 -3.54 4.59 -6.09
C PHE A 152 -3.25 5.26 -7.43
N LEU A 153 -4.10 6.21 -7.86
CA LEU A 153 -3.90 6.96 -9.10
C LEU A 153 -2.65 7.85 -9.03
N ASP A 154 -2.43 8.50 -7.88
CA ASP A 154 -1.25 9.33 -7.66
C ASP A 154 0.04 8.52 -7.71
N ASP A 155 0.06 7.34 -7.10
CA ASP A 155 1.23 6.45 -7.09
C ASP A 155 1.51 5.87 -8.50
N LEU A 156 0.47 5.64 -9.31
CA LEU A 156 0.60 5.30 -10.74
C LEU A 156 1.00 6.49 -11.63
N GLY A 157 0.94 7.72 -11.13
CA GLY A 157 1.21 8.92 -11.90
C GLY A 157 0.14 9.26 -12.94
N ILE A 158 -1.11 8.80 -12.74
CA ILE A 158 -2.24 9.04 -13.64
C ILE A 158 -3.30 9.93 -12.98
N HIS A 159 -4.06 10.63 -13.83
CA HIS A 159 -5.09 11.55 -13.36
C HIS A 159 -6.45 10.86 -13.13
N SER A 160 -6.76 9.84 -13.94
CA SER A 160 -8.02 9.09 -13.87
C SER A 160 -7.82 7.63 -14.30
N LEU A 161 -8.76 6.77 -13.93
CA LEU A 161 -8.78 5.35 -14.31
C LEU A 161 -8.87 5.13 -15.83
N ASP A 162 -9.41 6.09 -16.58
CA ASP A 162 -9.51 6.02 -18.05
C ASP A 162 -8.14 5.99 -18.72
N GLN A 163 -7.08 6.44 -18.01
CA GLN A 163 -5.70 6.41 -18.50
C GLN A 163 -5.04 5.02 -18.29
N LEU A 164 -5.70 4.12 -17.57
CA LEU A 164 -5.22 2.74 -17.49
C LEU A 164 -5.28 2.13 -18.89
N PRO A 165 -4.22 1.42 -19.32
CA PRO A 165 -4.20 0.79 -20.63
C PRO A 165 -5.37 -0.18 -20.76
N VAL A 166 -6.14 -0.06 -21.83
CA VAL A 166 -7.18 -1.03 -22.17
C VAL A 166 -6.49 -2.31 -22.58
N SER A 167 -6.26 -3.16 -21.60
CA SER A 167 -5.52 -4.40 -21.79
C SER A 167 -6.44 -5.51 -22.27
N VAL A 168 -6.01 -6.19 -23.30
CA VAL A 168 -6.69 -7.36 -23.85
C VAL A 168 -6.33 -8.63 -23.08
N SER A 169 -5.22 -8.61 -22.31
CA SER A 169 -4.75 -9.78 -21.54
C SER A 169 -4.45 -9.46 -20.08
N PRO A 170 -4.69 -10.42 -19.15
CA PRO A 170 -4.37 -10.26 -17.73
C PRO A 170 -2.87 -9.98 -17.48
N GLU A 171 -1.98 -10.52 -18.31
CA GLU A 171 -0.53 -10.35 -18.20
C GLU A 171 -0.09 -8.90 -18.44
N GLN A 172 -0.74 -8.21 -19.39
CA GLN A 172 -0.48 -6.79 -19.66
C GLN A 172 -1.00 -5.89 -18.52
N GLN A 173 -2.09 -6.28 -17.85
CA GLN A 173 -2.61 -5.55 -16.68
C GLN A 173 -1.62 -5.59 -15.52
N LEU A 174 -0.97 -6.73 -15.32
CA LEU A 174 0.03 -6.88 -14.27
C LEU A 174 1.28 -6.04 -14.54
N SER A 175 1.77 -5.98 -15.78
CA SER A 175 2.98 -5.23 -16.13
C SER A 175 2.87 -3.73 -15.86
N VAL A 176 1.66 -3.16 -15.96
CA VAL A 176 1.40 -1.76 -15.62
C VAL A 176 1.53 -1.53 -14.12
N LEU A 177 1.06 -2.48 -13.32
CA LEU A 177 1.08 -2.39 -11.86
C LEU A 177 2.44 -2.78 -11.25
N GLU A 178 3.27 -3.52 -11.97
CA GLU A 178 4.65 -3.84 -11.56
C GLU A 178 5.54 -2.59 -11.44
N GLY A 179 5.14 -1.50 -12.11
CA GLY A 179 5.79 -0.19 -11.97
C GLY A 179 5.49 0.54 -10.67
N LEU A 180 4.51 0.08 -9.88
CA LEU A 180 4.19 0.65 -8.57
C LEU A 180 5.28 0.25 -7.57
N GLU A 181 6.17 1.19 -7.28
CA GLU A 181 7.10 1.02 -6.17
C GLU A 181 6.44 1.43 -4.85
N PRO A 182 6.66 0.68 -3.78
CA PRO A 182 6.25 1.13 -2.46
C PRO A 182 7.08 2.37 -2.10
N LEU A 183 6.45 3.49 -1.89
CA LEU A 183 7.06 4.61 -1.18
C LEU A 183 7.53 4.05 0.16
N HIS A 184 8.79 4.31 0.49
CA HIS A 184 9.49 3.75 1.62
C HIS A 184 8.75 4.00 2.94
N ASP A 185 8.03 2.98 3.44
CA ASP A 185 7.53 2.95 4.80
C ASP A 185 8.34 1.90 5.57
N PRO A 186 9.23 2.32 6.49
CA PRO A 186 10.11 1.41 7.23
C PRO A 186 9.37 0.44 8.16
N ALA A 187 8.05 0.58 8.34
CA ALA A 187 7.27 -0.26 9.24
C ALA A 187 6.83 -1.61 8.64
N GLN A 188 7.01 -1.84 7.33
CA GLN A 188 6.52 -3.07 6.67
C GLN A 188 7.59 -4.11 6.33
N ALA A 189 8.82 -3.96 6.78
CA ALA A 189 9.92 -4.90 6.49
C ALA A 189 9.75 -6.32 7.10
N GLY A 190 8.65 -6.63 7.77
CA GLY A 190 8.45 -7.85 8.55
C GLY A 190 7.51 -8.91 7.97
N LEU A 191 6.86 -8.71 6.82
CA LEU A 191 5.82 -9.61 6.32
C LEU A 191 6.13 -10.24 4.95
N ALA A 192 7.38 -10.57 4.68
CA ALA A 192 7.69 -11.53 3.65
C ALA A 192 7.32 -12.91 4.19
N MET A 193 6.08 -13.34 3.99
CA MET A 193 5.69 -14.72 4.26
C MET A 193 6.25 -15.59 3.14
N ASP A 194 7.08 -16.55 3.55
CA ASP A 194 7.54 -17.67 2.74
C ASP A 194 6.39 -18.24 1.91
N GLU A 195 6.61 -18.33 0.60
CA GLU A 195 5.78 -19.14 -0.28
C GLU A 195 5.91 -20.60 0.19
N GLU A 196 4.85 -21.11 0.77
CA GLU A 196 4.69 -22.52 1.06
C GLU A 196 4.77 -23.30 -0.27
N LYS A 197 5.94 -23.89 -0.53
CA LYS A 197 6.13 -24.85 -1.62
C LYS A 197 5.03 -25.91 -1.51
N PRO A 198 4.32 -26.26 -2.60
CA PRO A 198 3.41 -27.39 -2.56
C PRO A 198 4.18 -28.65 -2.19
N ALA A 199 3.73 -29.27 -1.10
CA ALA A 199 4.26 -30.54 -0.62
C ALA A 199 4.15 -31.59 -1.72
N VAL A 200 5.29 -32.11 -2.16
CA VAL A 200 5.38 -33.31 -2.99
C VAL A 200 4.82 -34.48 -2.15
N PRO A 201 3.97 -35.35 -2.68
CA PRO A 201 3.52 -36.53 -1.94
C PRO A 201 4.73 -37.43 -1.71
N VAL A 202 5.11 -37.61 -0.45
CA VAL A 202 6.06 -38.64 -0.05
C VAL A 202 5.30 -39.97 -0.07
N GLU A 203 5.65 -40.84 -1.01
CA GLU A 203 5.29 -42.25 -1.02
C GLU A 203 5.80 -42.88 0.28
N VAL A 204 4.88 -43.38 1.11
CA VAL A 204 5.18 -44.14 2.28
C VAL A 204 5.52 -45.59 1.83
N GLU A 205 6.81 -45.82 1.70
CA GLU A 205 7.30 -47.22 1.63
C GLU A 205 7.26 -47.85 3.03
N SER A 206 6.46 -48.88 3.13
CA SER A 206 6.26 -49.72 4.30
C SER A 206 7.56 -50.43 4.67
N VAL A 207 8.09 -50.19 5.88
CA VAL A 207 9.13 -51.02 6.45
C VAL A 207 8.63 -51.58 7.76
N GLU A 208 8.73 -52.92 7.79
CA GLU A 208 8.21 -53.88 8.78
C GLU A 208 8.67 -53.63 10.22
N LEU A 209 7.76 -54.12 11.11
CA LEU A 209 7.97 -54.48 12.52
C LEU A 209 9.33 -55.06 12.82
N PHE A 210 10.01 -54.57 13.86
CA PHE A 210 10.81 -55.41 14.73
C PHE A 210 10.54 -55.08 16.19
N GLU A 211 9.91 -56.04 16.82
CA GLU A 211 9.63 -56.17 18.22
C GLU A 211 10.94 -56.44 19.00
N LEU A 212 11.18 -55.74 20.10
CA LEU A 212 11.83 -56.34 21.24
C LEU A 212 11.56 -55.55 22.53
N ALA A 213 11.00 -56.31 23.45
CA ALA A 213 10.63 -55.96 24.82
C ALA A 213 11.85 -55.71 25.72
N GLN A 214 11.67 -54.93 26.77
CA GLN A 214 11.87 -55.26 28.19
C GLN A 214 12.28 -54.07 29.04
N ALA A 215 11.39 -53.78 29.95
CA ALA A 215 11.60 -53.67 31.41
C ALA A 215 12.47 -52.52 31.98
N GLY A 216 11.86 -51.82 32.90
CA GLY A 216 12.53 -51.00 33.91
C GLY A 216 11.59 -49.99 34.57
N ASP A 217 11.07 -50.37 35.71
CA ASP A 217 10.19 -49.64 36.63
C ASP A 217 10.88 -48.41 37.28
N PRO A 218 10.13 -47.47 37.89
CA PRO A 218 10.60 -46.15 38.32
C PRO A 218 11.13 -46.10 39.75
N PRO A 219 11.68 -44.97 40.18
CA PRO A 219 11.35 -44.53 41.54
C PRO A 219 10.86 -43.07 41.63
N ASP A 220 9.75 -42.98 42.29
CA ASP A 220 9.29 -42.06 43.32
C ASP A 220 10.31 -41.03 43.83
N ALA A 221 9.94 -39.75 43.82
CA ALA A 221 10.36 -38.77 44.81
C ALA A 221 9.46 -37.52 44.77
N THR A 222 8.55 -37.52 45.67
CA THR A 222 7.93 -36.40 46.38
C THR A 222 8.94 -35.30 46.75
N VAL A 223 8.65 -34.01 46.48
CA VAL A 223 9.01 -32.88 47.38
C VAL A 223 8.25 -31.62 46.97
N VAL A 224 7.25 -31.23 47.73
CA VAL A 224 7.00 -30.00 48.53
C VAL A 224 7.05 -28.66 47.77
N ALA A 225 5.89 -28.00 47.71
CA ALA A 225 5.71 -26.58 47.53
C ALA A 225 6.14 -25.78 48.77
N PRO A 226 6.51 -24.52 48.63
CA PRO A 226 6.15 -23.57 49.65
C PRO A 226 5.23 -22.45 49.13
N ASP A 227 4.20 -22.31 49.88
CA ASP A 227 3.31 -21.25 50.23
C ASP A 227 4.03 -19.89 50.38
N VAL A 228 3.61 -18.84 49.69
CA VAL A 228 3.89 -17.46 50.08
C VAL A 228 2.65 -16.62 49.82
N ALA A 229 2.11 -16.10 50.91
CA ALA A 229 0.98 -15.21 51.04
C ALA A 229 1.19 -13.81 50.43
N PRO A 230 0.11 -13.06 50.19
CA PRO A 230 0.15 -11.69 49.69
C PRO A 230 0.40 -10.66 50.81
N PRO A 231 1.02 -9.53 50.53
CA PRO A 231 1.01 -8.42 51.47
C PRO A 231 -0.08 -7.38 51.16
N ASP A 232 -0.56 -6.88 52.21
CA ASP A 232 -1.59 -6.01 52.66
C ASP A 232 -1.84 -4.72 51.86
N GLU A 233 -3.12 -4.32 51.93
CA GLU A 233 -3.68 -3.00 51.76
C GLU A 233 -2.97 -1.93 52.61
N GLU A 234 -2.68 -0.78 52.05
CA GLU A 234 -2.43 0.41 52.84
C GLU A 234 -3.24 1.61 52.29
N ILE A 235 -4.18 1.91 53.04
CA ILE A 235 -5.09 2.98 53.40
C ILE A 235 -4.63 4.41 53.00
N LEU A 236 -5.50 5.11 52.31
CA LEU A 236 -5.54 6.57 52.14
C LEU A 236 -5.89 7.28 53.46
N PRO A 237 -5.42 8.50 53.69
CA PRO A 237 -6.18 9.44 54.48
C PRO A 237 -6.62 10.67 53.66
N PRO A 238 -7.74 11.30 54.10
CA PRO A 238 -8.34 12.43 53.41
C PRO A 238 -7.85 13.79 53.97
N GLY A 239 -7.85 14.79 53.13
CA GLY A 239 -7.56 16.17 53.55
C GLY A 239 -8.15 17.19 52.60
N SER A 240 -9.27 17.76 52.96
CA SER A 240 -9.84 19.07 52.56
C SER A 240 -9.24 20.17 53.42
N PRO A 241 -9.66 21.42 53.28
CA PRO A 241 -9.85 22.34 52.15
C PRO A 241 -9.20 23.71 52.44
N ALA A 242 -9.06 24.50 51.40
CA ALA A 242 -9.23 25.97 51.49
C ALA A 242 -9.23 26.55 50.06
#